data_809b7190cae6d366f748147a80d14bb7
#
_entry.id   809b7190cae6d366f748147a80d14bb7
#
_cell.length_a   1.000
_cell.length_b   1.000
_cell.length_c   1.000
_cell.angle_alpha   90.00
_cell.angle_beta   90.00
_cell.angle_gamma   90.00
#
_symmetry.space_group_name_H-M   'P 1'
#
loop_
_entity.id
_entity.type
_entity.pdbx_description
1 polymer ?
#
loop_
_entity_poly.entity_id
_entity_poly.type
_entity_poly.pdbx_seq_one_letter_code
_entity_poly.pdbx_strand_id
1 'polypeptide(L)'
;RCFPGKADGTSSERIAYYLFNSVVKQADICIDLHQGGVKPMIDEVRVRVSHDHPLHKACFQLAKVFGIGYILDQKGPKGQLAQVAPDIGIPTIDPELGGCHGWNQLSISKGIRGILNVLKAYDFIDGEPEIPSEQFVAHQFASVVSNSGGFVHYQVTLADYVEAGQPIAEIDDVFGNLRE
;
A
#
# COMPACT_ATOMS: atom_id res chain seq x y z
N ARG A 1 1.04 -10.46 8.46
CA ARG A 1 2.02 -9.81 9.38
C ARG A 1 2.83 -10.86 10.14
N CYS A 2 3.43 -11.80 9.41
CA CYS A 2 4.16 -12.92 10.01
C CYS A 2 5.64 -12.94 9.62
N PHE A 3 6.12 -12.02 8.79
CA PHE A 3 7.52 -11.98 8.36
C PHE A 3 8.46 -11.60 9.52
N PRO A 4 9.66 -12.20 9.58
CA PRO A 4 10.26 -13.14 8.64
C PRO A 4 9.78 -14.59 8.79
N GLY A 5 8.85 -14.87 9.69
CA GLY A 5 8.28 -16.19 9.92
C GLY A 5 9.05 -17.07 10.91
N LYS A 6 8.53 -18.28 11.14
CA LYS A 6 9.14 -19.33 11.97
C LYS A 6 8.94 -20.69 11.32
N ALA A 7 10.00 -21.52 11.28
CA ALA A 7 9.97 -22.83 10.64
C ALA A 7 9.01 -23.83 11.34
N ASP A 8 8.82 -23.67 12.63
CA ASP A 8 8.00 -24.51 13.51
C ASP A 8 6.72 -23.80 14.01
N GLY A 9 6.41 -22.64 13.45
CA GLY A 9 5.26 -21.83 13.82
C GLY A 9 3.93 -22.29 13.22
N THR A 10 2.94 -21.40 13.29
CA THR A 10 1.64 -21.56 12.62
C THR A 10 1.80 -21.68 11.11
N SER A 11 0.76 -22.08 10.39
CA SER A 11 0.80 -22.21 8.93
C SER A 11 1.27 -20.91 8.24
N SER A 12 0.76 -19.74 8.68
CA SER A 12 1.17 -18.45 8.14
C SER A 12 2.64 -18.11 8.45
N GLU A 13 3.12 -18.41 9.65
CA GLU A 13 4.52 -18.18 10.02
C GLU A 13 5.46 -19.10 9.24
N ARG A 14 5.08 -20.35 9.00
CA ARG A 14 5.87 -21.29 8.18
C ARG A 14 5.93 -20.85 6.72
N ILE A 15 4.81 -20.44 6.13
CA ILE A 15 4.78 -19.89 4.77
C ILE A 15 5.70 -18.67 4.68
N ALA A 16 5.56 -17.71 5.61
CA ALA A 16 6.41 -16.53 5.66
C ALA A 16 7.90 -16.89 5.82
N TYR A 17 8.23 -17.87 6.65
CA TYR A 17 9.60 -18.34 6.85
C TYR A 17 10.23 -18.87 5.57
N TYR A 18 9.55 -19.79 4.89
CA TYR A 18 10.09 -20.38 3.66
C TYR A 18 10.17 -19.35 2.54
N LEU A 19 9.15 -18.53 2.35
CA LEU A 19 9.16 -17.46 1.35
C LEU A 19 10.30 -16.47 1.60
N PHE A 20 10.46 -16.03 2.84
CA PHE A 20 11.50 -15.08 3.21
C PHE A 20 12.92 -15.63 3.00
N ASN A 21 13.16 -16.86 3.46
CA ASN A 21 14.49 -17.46 3.39
C ASN A 21 14.86 -17.99 2.00
N SER A 22 13.88 -18.47 1.22
CA SER A 22 14.15 -19.11 -0.09
C SER A 22 14.04 -18.15 -1.28
N VAL A 23 13.34 -17.02 -1.12
CA VAL A 23 13.09 -16.07 -2.20
C VAL A 23 13.59 -14.68 -1.83
N VAL A 24 13.00 -14.08 -0.77
CA VAL A 24 13.24 -12.66 -0.46
C VAL A 24 14.73 -12.38 -0.19
N LYS A 25 15.40 -13.21 0.58
CA LYS A 25 16.83 -13.05 0.91
C LYS A 25 17.80 -13.08 -0.29
N GLN A 26 17.31 -13.51 -1.45
CA GLN A 26 18.11 -13.61 -2.68
C GLN A 26 17.80 -12.49 -3.67
N ALA A 27 16.87 -11.60 -3.33
CA ALA A 27 16.44 -10.51 -4.19
C ALA A 27 17.25 -9.24 -3.95
N ASP A 28 17.46 -8.46 -4.99
CA ASP A 28 18.06 -7.12 -4.92
C ASP A 28 17.06 -6.07 -4.49
N ILE A 29 15.79 -6.25 -4.89
CA ILE A 29 14.62 -5.41 -4.54
C ILE A 29 13.39 -6.30 -4.38
N CYS A 30 12.38 -5.82 -3.65
CA CYS A 30 11.13 -6.53 -3.48
C CYS A 30 9.92 -5.60 -3.71
N ILE A 31 8.89 -6.13 -4.38
CA ILE A 31 7.60 -5.47 -4.58
C ILE A 31 6.52 -6.40 -4.02
N ASP A 32 5.92 -6.02 -2.90
CA ASP A 32 4.89 -6.78 -2.19
C ASP A 32 3.50 -6.28 -2.63
N LEU A 33 2.92 -6.89 -3.67
CA LEU A 33 1.66 -6.45 -4.26
C LEU A 33 0.47 -6.81 -3.37
N HIS A 34 -0.31 -5.82 -3.00
CA HIS A 34 -1.49 -5.92 -2.18
C HIS A 34 -2.76 -5.44 -2.89
N GLN A 35 -3.90 -5.78 -2.32
CA GLN A 35 -5.22 -5.33 -2.76
C GLN A 35 -6.11 -5.11 -1.52
N GLY A 36 -6.93 -4.03 -1.54
CA GLY A 36 -7.76 -3.61 -0.40
C GLY A 36 -8.93 -4.54 -0.03
N GLY A 37 -9.14 -5.63 -0.76
CA GLY A 37 -10.20 -6.61 -0.50
C GLY A 37 -11.59 -6.02 -0.68
N VAL A 38 -12.41 -6.03 0.38
CA VAL A 38 -13.82 -5.59 0.35
C VAL A 38 -14.00 -4.07 0.39
N LYS A 39 -12.99 -3.33 0.82
CA LYS A 39 -13.08 -1.88 1.00
C LYS A 39 -12.67 -1.15 -0.27
N PRO A 40 -13.37 -0.07 -0.65
CA PRO A 40 -12.88 0.81 -1.69
C PRO A 40 -11.57 1.47 -1.23
N MET A 41 -10.59 1.49 -2.12
CA MET A 41 -9.28 2.13 -1.90
C MET A 41 -8.81 2.81 -3.18
N ILE A 42 -8.05 3.88 -3.04
CA ILE A 42 -7.25 4.39 -4.14
C ILE A 42 -6.05 3.46 -4.37
N ASP A 43 -5.53 3.46 -5.60
CA ASP A 43 -4.24 2.82 -5.85
C ASP A 43 -3.14 3.70 -5.27
N GLU A 44 -2.32 3.13 -4.40
CA GLU A 44 -1.20 3.82 -3.75
C GLU A 44 0.02 2.91 -3.60
N VAL A 45 1.19 3.50 -3.42
CA VAL A 45 2.40 2.75 -3.04
C VAL A 45 2.80 3.16 -1.63
N ARG A 46 3.12 2.17 -0.80
CA ARG A 46 3.50 2.41 0.59
C ARG A 46 4.98 2.16 0.82
N VAL A 47 5.65 3.13 1.45
CA VAL A 47 6.97 2.98 2.05
C VAL A 47 6.79 2.67 3.54
N ARG A 48 7.29 1.52 3.99
CA ARG A 48 6.95 0.96 5.31
C ARG A 48 8.05 1.02 6.35
N VAL A 49 9.21 1.51 5.98
CA VAL A 49 10.30 1.78 6.92
C VAL A 49 10.19 3.20 7.48
N SER A 50 10.80 3.45 8.64
CA SER A 50 10.86 4.79 9.22
C SER A 50 11.82 5.69 8.45
N HIS A 51 11.64 7.00 8.56
CA HIS A 51 12.47 8.00 7.85
C HIS A 51 13.97 7.94 8.23
N ASP A 52 14.30 7.47 9.42
CA ASP A 52 15.66 7.26 9.90
C ASP A 52 16.27 5.91 9.48
N HIS A 53 15.51 5.05 8.80
CA HIS A 53 16.01 3.76 8.34
C HIS A 53 17.03 3.95 7.20
N PRO A 54 18.19 3.24 7.20
CA PRO A 54 19.23 3.40 6.16
C PRO A 54 18.73 3.22 4.72
N LEU A 55 17.74 2.36 4.51
CA LEU A 55 17.15 2.11 3.19
C LEU A 55 15.90 2.93 2.89
N HIS A 56 15.48 3.88 3.76
CA HIS A 56 14.30 4.69 3.49
C HIS A 56 14.35 5.38 2.12
N LYS A 57 15.48 6.01 1.81
CA LYS A 57 15.68 6.71 0.52
C LYS A 57 15.55 5.74 -0.67
N ALA A 58 16.07 4.52 -0.57
CA ALA A 58 15.97 3.51 -1.62
C ALA A 58 14.53 3.02 -1.80
N CYS A 59 13.83 2.71 -0.69
CA CYS A 59 12.41 2.33 -0.73
C CYS A 59 11.54 3.45 -1.30
N PHE A 60 11.79 4.70 -0.91
CA PHE A 60 11.04 5.84 -1.40
C PHE A 60 11.28 6.09 -2.91
N GLN A 61 12.52 5.95 -3.37
CA GLN A 61 12.84 6.04 -4.79
C GLN A 61 12.18 4.91 -5.59
N LEU A 62 12.18 3.69 -5.05
CA LEU A 62 11.48 2.55 -5.66
C LEU A 62 9.97 2.81 -5.77
N ALA A 63 9.34 3.41 -4.73
CA ALA A 63 7.94 3.81 -4.76
C ALA A 63 7.65 4.87 -5.83
N LYS A 64 8.53 5.86 -5.98
CA LYS A 64 8.42 6.87 -7.04
C LYS A 64 8.48 6.26 -8.44
N VAL A 65 9.45 5.39 -8.64
CA VAL A 65 9.67 4.70 -9.92
C VAL A 65 8.51 3.77 -10.27
N PHE A 66 7.91 3.11 -9.29
CA PHE A 66 6.71 2.30 -9.53
C PHE A 66 5.59 3.09 -10.21
N GLY A 67 5.50 4.40 -9.95
CA GLY A 67 4.78 5.34 -10.82
C GLY A 67 3.27 5.36 -10.62
N ILE A 68 2.78 5.17 -9.40
CA ILE A 68 1.40 5.47 -8.99
C ILE A 68 1.34 6.90 -8.44
N GLY A 69 0.21 7.59 -8.66
CA GLY A 69 0.04 9.00 -8.29
C GLY A 69 0.01 9.27 -6.78
N TYR A 70 -0.16 8.24 -5.94
CA TYR A 70 -0.22 8.38 -4.49
C TYR A 70 0.85 7.52 -3.81
N ILE A 71 1.63 8.14 -2.92
CA ILE A 71 2.65 7.46 -2.11
C ILE A 71 2.33 7.71 -0.64
N LEU A 72 2.17 6.64 0.15
CA LEU A 72 2.09 6.73 1.59
C LEU A 72 3.47 6.43 2.18
N ASP A 73 4.16 7.46 2.65
CA ASP A 73 5.45 7.35 3.31
C ASP A 73 5.27 7.34 4.83
N GLN A 74 4.88 6.18 5.34
CA GLN A 74 4.59 5.97 6.75
C GLN A 74 5.06 4.61 7.21
N LYS A 75 5.81 4.57 8.33
CA LYS A 75 6.24 3.32 8.95
C LYS A 75 5.09 2.34 9.13
N GLY A 76 5.26 1.15 8.61
CA GLY A 76 4.28 0.07 8.68
C GLY A 76 4.30 -0.69 10.02
N PRO A 77 3.26 -1.50 10.26
CA PRO A 77 3.23 -2.38 11.42
C PRO A 77 4.27 -3.50 11.30
N LYS A 78 4.73 -3.98 12.44
CA LYS A 78 5.70 -5.10 12.51
C LYS A 78 5.18 -6.34 11.78
N GLY A 79 6.10 -7.04 11.12
CA GLY A 79 5.82 -8.30 10.45
C GLY A 79 5.21 -8.18 9.04
N GLN A 80 5.08 -6.98 8.48
CA GLN A 80 4.87 -6.79 7.05
C GLN A 80 6.18 -7.01 6.29
N LEU A 81 6.11 -7.57 5.07
CA LEU A 81 7.30 -7.83 4.27
C LEU A 81 8.05 -6.53 3.96
N ALA A 82 7.35 -5.50 3.53
CA ALA A 82 7.93 -4.19 3.23
C ALA A 82 8.49 -3.43 4.45
N GLN A 83 8.24 -3.91 5.67
CA GLN A 83 8.87 -3.39 6.87
C GLN A 83 10.08 -4.22 7.30
N VAL A 84 10.10 -5.54 7.01
CA VAL A 84 11.11 -6.48 7.50
C VAL A 84 12.25 -6.71 6.51
N ALA A 85 11.98 -6.76 5.20
CA ALA A 85 13.01 -7.02 4.21
C ALA A 85 14.08 -5.93 4.12
N PRO A 86 13.77 -4.63 4.31
CA PRO A 86 14.80 -3.60 4.40
C PRO A 86 15.79 -3.79 5.56
N ASP A 87 15.40 -4.41 6.67
CA ASP A 87 16.33 -4.70 7.79
C ASP A 87 17.48 -5.66 7.39
N ILE A 88 17.29 -6.42 6.31
CA ILE A 88 18.34 -7.31 5.74
C ILE A 88 18.95 -6.77 4.44
N GLY A 89 18.75 -5.49 4.14
CA GLY A 89 19.40 -4.82 3.01
C GLY A 89 18.58 -4.81 1.71
N ILE A 90 17.32 -5.22 1.70
CA ILE A 90 16.48 -5.34 0.48
C ILE A 90 15.43 -4.23 0.43
N PRO A 91 15.61 -3.20 -0.42
CA PRO A 91 14.61 -2.17 -0.63
C PRO A 91 13.28 -2.78 -1.04
N THR A 92 12.22 -2.43 -0.30
CA THR A 92 10.90 -3.05 -0.50
C THR A 92 9.81 -2.00 -0.45
N ILE A 93 8.82 -2.14 -1.34
CA ILE A 93 7.58 -1.35 -1.35
C ILE A 93 6.37 -2.25 -1.29
N ASP A 94 5.25 -1.67 -0.90
CA ASP A 94 3.95 -2.29 -0.69
C ASP A 94 2.90 -1.52 -1.53
N PRO A 95 2.75 -1.81 -2.85
CA PRO A 95 1.69 -1.25 -3.66
C PRO A 95 0.34 -1.85 -3.31
N GLU A 96 -0.63 -0.99 -2.98
CA GLU A 96 -2.03 -1.36 -2.76
C GLU A 96 -2.83 -1.03 -4.02
N LEU A 97 -3.33 -2.05 -4.69
CA LEU A 97 -3.92 -1.97 -6.02
C LEU A 97 -5.41 -2.25 -5.99
N GLY A 98 -6.19 -1.18 -5.78
CA GLY A 98 -7.64 -1.23 -5.78
C GLY A 98 -8.28 -1.86 -4.55
N GLY A 99 -9.60 -2.05 -4.64
CA GLY A 99 -10.43 -2.64 -3.61
C GLY A 99 -11.81 -3.00 -4.17
N CYS A 100 -12.81 -3.21 -3.30
CA CYS A 100 -14.21 -3.55 -3.66
C CYS A 100 -14.40 -4.86 -4.41
N HIS A 101 -13.61 -5.89 -4.11
CA HIS A 101 -13.69 -7.21 -4.71
C HIS A 101 -13.38 -7.30 -6.22
N GLY A 102 -12.94 -8.49 -6.62
CA GLY A 102 -12.85 -8.89 -8.01
C GLY A 102 -11.78 -8.19 -8.82
N TRP A 103 -11.96 -8.21 -10.11
CA TRP A 103 -11.03 -7.71 -11.09
C TRP A 103 -11.22 -6.21 -11.29
N ASN A 104 -10.24 -5.41 -10.90
CA ASN A 104 -10.16 -4.00 -11.29
C ASN A 104 -9.12 -3.86 -12.39
N GLN A 105 -9.57 -3.78 -13.64
CA GLN A 105 -8.69 -3.72 -14.81
C GLN A 105 -7.75 -2.51 -14.79
N LEU A 106 -8.19 -1.37 -14.26
CA LEU A 106 -7.35 -0.17 -14.15
C LEU A 106 -6.22 -0.38 -13.14
N SER A 107 -6.52 -0.94 -11.97
CA SER A 107 -5.52 -1.25 -10.94
C SER A 107 -4.54 -2.32 -11.40
N ILE A 108 -5.02 -3.35 -12.12
CA ILE A 108 -4.16 -4.38 -12.76
C ILE A 108 -3.19 -3.71 -13.75
N SER A 109 -3.70 -2.86 -14.64
CA SER A 109 -2.88 -2.16 -15.63
C SER A 109 -1.83 -1.26 -14.97
N LYS A 110 -2.19 -0.57 -13.88
CA LYS A 110 -1.25 0.24 -13.10
C LYS A 110 -0.17 -0.62 -12.45
N GLY A 111 -0.54 -1.78 -11.89
CA GLY A 111 0.39 -2.72 -11.30
C GLY A 111 1.40 -3.26 -12.32
N ILE A 112 0.93 -3.70 -13.50
CA ILE A 112 1.78 -4.15 -14.60
C ILE A 112 2.74 -3.05 -15.03
N ARG A 113 2.23 -1.83 -15.27
CA ARG A 113 3.07 -0.68 -15.61
C ARG A 113 4.10 -0.38 -14.52
N GLY A 114 3.69 -0.43 -13.25
CA GLY A 114 4.60 -0.21 -12.12
C GLY A 114 5.75 -1.22 -12.08
N ILE A 115 5.48 -2.49 -12.30
CA ILE A 115 6.52 -3.52 -12.40
C ILE A 115 7.45 -3.23 -13.59
N LEU A 116 6.89 -2.93 -14.76
CA LEU A 116 7.69 -2.60 -15.95
C LEU A 116 8.53 -1.33 -15.75
N ASN A 117 8.02 -0.32 -15.06
CA ASN A 117 8.78 0.87 -14.69
C ASN A 117 10.00 0.54 -13.83
N VAL A 118 9.81 -0.32 -12.83
CA VAL A 118 10.92 -0.76 -11.98
C VAL A 118 11.94 -1.56 -12.78
N LEU A 119 11.50 -2.51 -13.62
CA LEU A 119 12.40 -3.28 -14.47
C LEU A 119 13.22 -2.40 -15.41
N LYS A 120 12.61 -1.36 -15.99
CA LYS A 120 13.30 -0.39 -16.85
C LYS A 120 14.29 0.49 -16.06
N ALA A 121 13.86 1.04 -14.93
CA ALA A 121 14.68 1.96 -14.14
C ALA A 121 15.89 1.30 -13.46
N TYR A 122 15.86 -0.02 -13.31
CA TYR A 122 16.96 -0.82 -12.77
C TYR A 122 17.70 -1.66 -13.84
N ASP A 123 17.53 -1.31 -15.12
CA ASP A 123 18.24 -1.88 -16.28
C ASP A 123 18.03 -3.41 -16.48
N PHE A 124 16.90 -3.96 -16.01
CA PHE A 124 16.52 -5.34 -16.31
C PHE A 124 15.96 -5.52 -17.71
N ILE A 125 15.30 -4.48 -18.24
CA ILE A 125 14.77 -4.42 -19.60
C ILE A 125 15.02 -3.04 -20.21
N ASP A 126 15.10 -2.95 -21.52
CA ASP A 126 15.27 -1.69 -22.25
C ASP A 126 14.05 -0.79 -22.13
N GLY A 127 14.25 0.52 -22.18
CA GLY A 127 13.23 1.55 -22.24
C GLY A 127 13.22 2.50 -21.06
N GLU A 128 12.41 3.55 -21.15
CA GLU A 128 12.25 4.54 -20.09
C GLU A 128 11.00 4.26 -19.25
N PRO A 129 11.03 4.46 -17.93
CA PRO A 129 9.86 4.30 -17.08
C PRO A 129 8.83 5.39 -17.31
N GLU A 130 7.55 5.04 -17.30
CA GLU A 130 6.41 5.94 -17.45
C GLU A 130 5.93 6.41 -16.06
N ILE A 131 6.55 7.46 -15.54
CA ILE A 131 6.25 7.99 -14.20
C ILE A 131 5.35 9.23 -14.34
N PRO A 132 4.29 9.37 -13.50
CA PRO A 132 3.50 10.58 -13.46
C PRO A 132 4.35 11.81 -13.14
N SER A 133 4.06 12.94 -13.77
CA SER A 133 4.76 14.22 -13.52
C SER A 133 4.59 14.71 -12.09
N GLU A 134 3.46 14.36 -11.48
CA GLU A 134 3.14 14.69 -10.09
C GLU A 134 2.76 13.44 -9.32
N GLN A 135 3.25 13.32 -8.10
CA GLN A 135 2.90 12.27 -7.16
C GLN A 135 2.62 12.91 -5.80
N PHE A 136 1.43 12.67 -5.27
CA PHE A 136 1.04 13.13 -3.94
C PHE A 136 1.67 12.22 -2.89
N VAL A 137 2.40 12.81 -1.94
CA VAL A 137 3.05 12.07 -0.84
C VAL A 137 2.32 12.38 0.46
N ALA A 138 1.69 11.36 1.05
CA ALA A 138 1.11 11.41 2.37
C ALA A 138 2.07 10.80 3.40
N HIS A 139 2.13 11.38 4.59
CA HIS A 139 2.98 10.88 5.68
C HIS A 139 2.19 10.28 6.83
N GLN A 140 0.86 10.36 6.78
CA GLN A 140 0.00 9.87 7.84
C GLN A 140 -1.40 9.53 7.33
N PHE A 141 -1.97 8.44 7.87
CA PHE A 141 -3.40 8.19 7.87
C PHE A 141 -4.05 8.82 9.10
N ALA A 142 -5.14 9.54 8.89
CA ALA A 142 -6.06 9.92 9.95
C ALA A 142 -7.32 9.05 9.87
N SER A 143 -7.71 8.44 10.97
CA SER A 143 -8.98 7.70 11.05
C SER A 143 -10.08 8.62 11.55
N VAL A 144 -11.13 8.74 10.74
CA VAL A 144 -12.38 9.37 11.19
C VAL A 144 -13.32 8.24 11.59
N VAL A 145 -13.80 8.27 12.81
CA VAL A 145 -14.72 7.27 13.36
C VAL A 145 -16.00 7.93 13.80
N SER A 146 -17.13 7.28 13.56
CA SER A 146 -18.41 7.75 14.04
C SER A 146 -18.62 7.42 15.51
N ASN A 147 -19.46 8.22 16.18
CA ASN A 147 -19.90 7.96 17.54
C ASN A 147 -21.18 7.11 17.58
N SER A 148 -21.83 6.96 16.43
CA SER A 148 -23.10 6.21 16.26
C SER A 148 -22.90 5.02 15.34
N GLY A 149 -23.61 3.91 15.63
CA GLY A 149 -23.77 2.81 14.69
C GLY A 149 -24.93 3.05 13.74
N GLY A 150 -24.79 2.61 12.47
CA GLY A 150 -25.86 2.78 11.49
C GLY A 150 -25.40 2.47 10.07
N PHE A 151 -26.19 2.91 9.10
CA PHE A 151 -25.88 2.85 7.68
C PHE A 151 -25.16 4.12 7.26
N VAL A 152 -24.00 3.96 6.62
CA VAL A 152 -23.13 5.08 6.23
C VAL A 152 -23.44 5.49 4.80
N HIS A 153 -23.74 6.77 4.59
CA HIS A 153 -23.91 7.40 3.29
C HIS A 153 -22.79 8.40 3.06
N TYR A 154 -21.84 8.04 2.21
CA TYR A 154 -20.70 8.90 1.90
C TYR A 154 -21.14 10.13 1.08
N GLN A 155 -20.68 11.31 1.52
CA GLN A 155 -20.89 12.61 0.85
C GLN A 155 -19.68 12.99 -0.04
N VAL A 156 -18.63 12.17 -0.04
CA VAL A 156 -17.37 12.37 -0.78
C VAL A 156 -16.98 11.09 -1.51
N THR A 157 -16.13 11.25 -2.51
CA THR A 157 -15.54 10.14 -3.25
C THR A 157 -14.07 9.94 -2.87
N LEU A 158 -13.50 8.80 -3.28
CA LEU A 158 -12.07 8.54 -3.05
C LEU A 158 -11.21 9.58 -3.79
N ALA A 159 -10.20 10.07 -3.10
CA ALA A 159 -9.27 11.11 -3.53
C ALA A 159 -9.83 12.56 -3.55
N ASP A 160 -11.03 12.80 -3.06
CA ASP A 160 -11.51 14.17 -2.87
C ASP A 160 -10.67 14.89 -1.80
N TYR A 161 -10.41 16.17 -2.05
CA TYR A 161 -9.93 17.07 -1.01
C TYR A 161 -11.09 17.51 -0.14
N VAL A 162 -10.90 17.48 1.17
CA VAL A 162 -11.92 17.88 2.16
C VAL A 162 -11.38 18.97 3.06
N GLU A 163 -12.24 19.90 3.47
CA GLU A 163 -11.90 20.97 4.41
C GLU A 163 -12.26 20.59 5.85
N ALA A 164 -11.65 21.27 6.80
CA ALA A 164 -11.98 21.09 8.21
C ALA A 164 -13.45 21.46 8.46
N GLY A 165 -14.21 20.54 9.05
CA GLY A 165 -15.65 20.72 9.32
C GLY A 165 -16.56 20.35 8.14
N GLN A 166 -16.02 19.97 6.99
CA GLN A 166 -16.82 19.46 5.88
C GLN A 166 -17.43 18.09 6.25
N PRO A 167 -18.74 17.89 6.07
CA PRO A 167 -19.35 16.56 6.19
C PRO A 167 -18.79 15.60 5.14
N ILE A 168 -18.35 14.42 5.57
CA ILE A 168 -17.81 13.37 4.68
C ILE A 168 -18.75 12.16 4.57
N ALA A 169 -19.65 12.00 5.53
CA ALA A 169 -20.67 10.96 5.53
C ALA A 169 -21.82 11.35 6.45
N GLU A 170 -22.98 10.74 6.21
CA GLU A 170 -24.13 10.73 7.10
C GLU A 170 -24.38 9.31 7.59
N ILE A 171 -24.94 9.15 8.79
CA ILE A 171 -25.24 7.87 9.38
C ILE A 171 -26.71 7.81 9.79
N ASP A 172 -27.42 6.89 9.18
CA ASP A 172 -28.84 6.65 9.48
C ASP A 172 -29.04 5.39 10.34
N ASP A 173 -30.10 5.40 11.15
CA ASP A 173 -30.55 4.18 11.81
C ASP A 173 -31.28 3.24 10.83
N VAL A 174 -31.74 2.10 11.34
CA VAL A 174 -32.49 1.09 10.54
C VAL A 174 -33.84 1.59 10.02
N PHE A 175 -34.33 2.72 10.50
CA PHE A 175 -35.59 3.35 10.07
C PHE A 175 -35.34 4.55 9.13
N GLY A 176 -34.09 4.86 8.80
CA GLY A 176 -33.74 6.00 7.96
C GLY A 176 -33.70 7.34 8.69
N ASN A 177 -33.65 7.36 10.03
CA ASN A 177 -33.46 8.61 10.76
C ASN A 177 -32.02 8.94 10.90
N LEU A 178 -31.62 10.17 10.53
CA LEU A 178 -30.25 10.68 10.68
C LEU A 178 -29.81 10.62 12.15
N ARG A 179 -28.63 10.07 12.39
CA ARG A 179 -27.98 9.94 13.70
C ARG A 179 -26.73 10.82 13.84
N GLU A 180 -25.96 10.94 12.78
CA GLU A 180 -24.70 11.69 12.77
C GLU A 180 -24.36 12.20 11.37
#